data_79f5f5f5b629cbc21908e53581ba1433
#
_entry.id   79f5f5f5b629cbc21908e53581ba1433
#
_cell.length_a   1.000
_cell.length_b   1.000
_cell.length_c   1.000
_cell.angle_alpha   90.00
_cell.angle_beta   90.00
_cell.angle_gamma   90.00
#
_symmetry.space_group_name_H-M   'P 1'
#
loop_
_entity.id
_entity.type
_entity.pdbx_description
1 polymer ?
#
loop_
_entity_poly.entity_id
_entity_poly.type
_entity_poly.pdbx_seq_one_letter_code
_entity_poly.pdbx_strand_id
1 'polypeptide(L)'
;HTAAGYKCSLKEKPKEQYYLSHDFKTDVVKLTFMTLAAGDYTQMLSVMYALLEGVSRQLGIERTDIKGTLFSEDKEGYRVFSVILYDAVAGGAGHVRRLVTDDGKVLNSVIEKAIEVCDSCDCDVSCYKCLRNYYNQKIHHLLDRSVAAAFLKQWRNLAVATNTESSADMLGMENSEQRGSTCQKGSRALVI
;
A
#
# COMPACT_ATOMS: atom_id res chain seq x y z
N HIS A 1 -20.62 -30.42 -3.44
CA HIS A 1 -21.95 -30.09 -2.91
C HIS A 1 -22.55 -28.93 -3.70
N THR A 2 -23.86 -28.94 -3.92
CA THR A 2 -24.59 -27.78 -4.46
C THR A 2 -24.81 -26.75 -3.34
N ALA A 3 -25.19 -25.52 -3.71
CA ALA A 3 -25.51 -24.47 -2.74
C ALA A 3 -26.60 -24.87 -1.72
N ALA A 4 -27.47 -25.85 -2.07
CA ALA A 4 -28.50 -26.43 -1.19
C ALA A 4 -28.01 -27.63 -0.35
N GLY A 5 -26.71 -27.93 -0.34
CA GLY A 5 -26.12 -29.01 0.45
C GLY A 5 -26.31 -30.43 -0.11
N TYR A 6 -26.92 -30.59 -1.26
CA TYR A 6 -27.09 -31.90 -1.90
C TYR A 6 -25.76 -32.40 -2.50
N LYS A 7 -25.54 -33.73 -2.43
CA LYS A 7 -24.40 -34.34 -3.14
C LYS A 7 -24.55 -34.16 -4.64
N CYS A 8 -23.51 -33.64 -5.30
CA CYS A 8 -23.48 -33.50 -6.75
C CYS A 8 -23.54 -34.88 -7.39
N SER A 9 -24.54 -35.13 -8.28
CA SER A 9 -24.71 -36.38 -9.00
C SER A 9 -23.73 -36.58 -10.16
N LEU A 10 -22.92 -35.58 -10.47
CA LEU A 10 -21.94 -35.64 -11.57
C LEU A 10 -20.67 -36.35 -11.09
N LYS A 11 -20.72 -37.69 -11.08
CA LYS A 11 -19.59 -38.53 -10.61
C LYS A 11 -18.40 -38.60 -11.58
N GLU A 12 -18.52 -38.17 -12.85
CA GLU A 12 -17.56 -38.51 -13.90
C GLU A 12 -17.13 -37.36 -14.82
N LYS A 13 -17.48 -36.09 -14.53
CA LYS A 13 -16.90 -34.97 -15.29
C LYS A 13 -15.60 -34.52 -14.65
N PRO A 14 -14.54 -34.24 -15.45
CA PRO A 14 -13.35 -33.62 -14.92
C PRO A 14 -13.76 -32.36 -14.15
N LYS A 15 -13.23 -32.20 -12.95
CA LYS A 15 -13.48 -31.01 -12.12
C LYS A 15 -12.80 -29.82 -12.80
N GLU A 16 -13.54 -29.12 -13.64
CA GLU A 16 -13.07 -27.85 -14.17
C GLU A 16 -13.11 -26.83 -13.05
N GLN A 17 -11.99 -26.16 -12.87
CA GLN A 17 -11.85 -25.13 -11.87
C GLN A 17 -12.13 -23.79 -12.53
N TYR A 18 -13.23 -23.14 -12.13
CA TYR A 18 -13.63 -21.83 -12.62
C TYR A 18 -13.24 -20.76 -11.63
N TYR A 19 -12.70 -19.65 -12.11
CA TYR A 19 -12.41 -18.46 -11.35
C TYR A 19 -13.29 -17.32 -11.85
N LEU A 20 -13.93 -16.63 -10.93
CA LEU A 20 -14.62 -15.37 -11.24
C LEU A 20 -13.59 -14.25 -11.18
N SER A 21 -13.45 -13.50 -12.25
CA SER A 21 -12.64 -12.30 -12.32
C SER A 21 -13.50 -11.09 -12.69
N HIS A 22 -13.09 -9.92 -12.23
CA HIS A 22 -13.69 -8.65 -12.60
C HIS A 22 -12.57 -7.65 -12.84
N ASP A 23 -12.53 -7.12 -14.07
CA ASP A 23 -11.54 -6.15 -14.49
C ASP A 23 -12.15 -4.76 -14.55
N PHE A 24 -11.44 -3.78 -14.00
CA PHE A 24 -11.82 -2.37 -14.13
C PHE A 24 -10.56 -1.50 -14.15
N LYS A 25 -10.68 -0.33 -14.79
CA LYS A 25 -9.62 0.68 -14.77
C LYS A 25 -9.86 1.62 -13.61
N THR A 26 -8.78 1.96 -12.88
CA THR A 26 -8.85 2.89 -11.76
C THR A 26 -7.51 3.63 -11.59
N ASP A 27 -7.50 4.66 -10.77
CA ASP A 27 -6.26 5.32 -10.36
C ASP A 27 -5.51 4.46 -9.34
N VAL A 28 -4.19 4.37 -9.50
CA VAL A 28 -3.32 3.60 -8.62
C VAL A 28 -2.07 4.40 -8.22
N VAL A 29 -1.60 4.14 -7.00
CA VAL A 29 -0.28 4.58 -6.50
C VAL A 29 0.47 3.34 -6.04
N LYS A 30 1.69 3.15 -6.57
CA LYS A 30 2.62 2.09 -6.16
C LYS A 30 3.67 2.71 -5.24
N LEU A 31 3.75 2.23 -4.01
CA LEU A 31 4.75 2.62 -3.02
C LEU A 31 5.76 1.48 -2.88
N THR A 32 7.03 1.75 -3.19
CA THR A 32 8.12 0.78 -3.08
C THR A 32 9.14 1.33 -2.08
N PHE A 33 9.41 0.60 -1.01
CA PHE A 33 10.33 1.01 0.05
C PHE A 33 11.73 0.48 -0.26
N MET A 34 12.53 1.28 -0.98
CA MET A 34 13.84 0.86 -1.52
C MET A 34 14.96 0.82 -0.47
N THR A 35 14.84 1.60 0.59
CA THR A 35 15.90 1.78 1.60
C THR A 35 15.82 0.81 2.78
N LEU A 36 14.76 0.03 2.85
CA LEU A 36 14.57 -0.98 3.90
C LEU A 36 14.75 -2.37 3.32
N ALA A 37 15.40 -3.25 4.09
CA ALA A 37 15.40 -4.67 3.77
C ALA A 37 13.95 -5.14 3.57
N ALA A 38 13.74 -5.93 2.54
CA ALA A 38 12.41 -6.47 2.24
C ALA A 38 11.81 -7.08 3.50
N GLY A 39 10.77 -6.47 4.03
CA GLY A 39 9.98 -7.04 5.10
C GLY A 39 9.37 -8.35 4.65
N ASP A 40 8.95 -9.18 5.58
CA ASP A 40 8.14 -10.33 5.22
C ASP A 40 6.74 -9.89 4.75
N TYR A 41 6.01 -10.82 4.16
CA TYR A 41 4.66 -10.58 3.66
C TYR A 41 3.72 -10.04 4.76
N THR A 42 3.82 -10.55 5.99
CA THR A 42 2.93 -10.19 7.11
C THR A 42 3.20 -8.78 7.61
N GLN A 43 4.48 -8.39 7.64
CA GLN A 43 4.88 -7.02 7.95
C GLN A 43 4.32 -6.04 6.92
N MET A 44 4.54 -6.32 5.62
CA MET A 44 4.06 -5.44 4.55
C MET A 44 2.53 -5.39 4.48
N LEU A 45 1.86 -6.49 4.84
CA LEU A 45 0.40 -6.53 4.97
C LEU A 45 -0.09 -5.58 6.07
N SER A 46 0.57 -5.60 7.23
CA SER A 46 0.26 -4.70 8.35
C SER A 46 0.52 -3.23 7.97
N VAL A 47 1.64 -2.95 7.29
CA VAL A 47 1.98 -1.61 6.75
C VAL A 47 0.91 -1.13 5.76
N MET A 48 0.48 -1.98 4.84
CA MET A 48 -0.57 -1.65 3.88
C MET A 48 -1.88 -1.25 4.58
N TYR A 49 -2.32 -2.02 5.58
CA TYR A 49 -3.55 -1.67 6.32
C TYR A 49 -3.40 -0.42 7.16
N ALA A 50 -2.23 -0.14 7.73
CA ALA A 50 -1.94 1.11 8.41
C ALA A 50 -2.00 2.31 7.44
N LEU A 51 -1.40 2.20 6.26
CA LEU A 51 -1.46 3.23 5.23
C LEU A 51 -2.89 3.48 4.75
N LEU A 52 -3.69 2.43 4.52
CA LEU A 52 -5.08 2.58 4.13
C LEU A 52 -5.91 3.33 5.19
N GLU A 53 -5.66 3.07 6.46
CA GLU A 53 -6.28 3.82 7.56
C GLU A 53 -5.79 5.26 7.62
N GLY A 54 -4.47 5.46 7.43
CA GLY A 54 -3.87 6.80 7.33
C GLY A 54 -4.45 7.64 6.19
N VAL A 55 -4.67 7.04 5.00
CA VAL A 55 -5.30 7.71 3.86
C VAL A 55 -6.73 8.12 4.18
N SER A 56 -7.54 7.19 4.72
CA SER A 56 -8.92 7.47 5.09
C SER A 56 -9.02 8.67 6.03
N ARG A 57 -8.18 8.71 7.07
CA ARG A 57 -8.16 9.81 8.05
C ARG A 57 -7.62 11.11 7.47
N GLN A 58 -6.53 11.05 6.69
CA GLN A 58 -5.91 12.24 6.11
C GLN A 58 -6.80 12.91 5.05
N LEU A 59 -7.47 12.12 4.23
CA LEU A 59 -8.32 12.64 3.17
C LEU A 59 -9.76 12.87 3.58
N GLY A 60 -10.18 12.39 4.77
CA GLY A 60 -11.56 12.48 5.26
C GLY A 60 -12.54 11.67 4.40
N ILE A 61 -12.13 10.48 3.95
CA ILE A 61 -12.92 9.57 3.12
C ILE A 61 -13.26 8.29 3.87
N GLU A 62 -14.26 7.56 3.37
CA GLU A 62 -14.59 6.27 3.93
C GLU A 62 -13.48 5.24 3.68
N ARG A 63 -13.25 4.34 4.65
CA ARG A 63 -12.21 3.30 4.53
C ARG A 63 -12.46 2.35 3.35
N THR A 64 -13.69 2.28 2.86
CA THR A 64 -14.12 1.47 1.71
C THR A 64 -13.86 2.12 0.36
N ASP A 65 -13.59 3.43 0.31
CA ASP A 65 -13.36 4.18 -0.94
C ASP A 65 -11.99 3.87 -1.55
N ILE A 66 -11.07 3.40 -0.72
CA ILE A 66 -9.71 3.03 -1.13
C ILE A 66 -9.40 1.59 -0.74
N LYS A 67 -8.69 0.89 -1.61
CA LYS A 67 -8.24 -0.48 -1.41
C LYS A 67 -6.73 -0.58 -1.61
N GLY A 68 -6.17 -1.67 -1.12
CA GLY A 68 -4.74 -1.95 -1.26
C GLY A 68 -4.49 -3.41 -1.60
N THR A 69 -3.37 -3.64 -2.27
CA THR A 69 -2.82 -4.97 -2.50
C THR A 69 -1.30 -4.92 -2.41
N LEU A 70 -0.69 -6.05 -2.10
CA LEU A 70 0.76 -6.20 -2.14
C LEU A 70 1.18 -6.76 -3.50
N PHE A 71 2.22 -6.17 -4.06
CA PHE A 71 2.89 -6.67 -5.24
C PHE A 71 4.33 -7.01 -4.88
N SER A 72 4.84 -8.15 -5.30
CA SER A 72 6.21 -8.55 -5.05
C SER A 72 6.95 -8.84 -6.34
N GLU A 73 8.20 -8.39 -6.38
CA GLU A 73 9.14 -8.63 -7.47
C GLU A 73 10.41 -9.26 -6.89
N ASP A 74 10.98 -10.23 -7.60
CA ASP A 74 12.31 -10.74 -7.26
C ASP A 74 13.35 -9.88 -7.99
N LYS A 75 14.19 -9.17 -7.22
CA LYS A 75 15.28 -8.31 -7.72
C LYS A 75 16.60 -8.79 -7.15
N GLU A 76 17.54 -9.12 -8.02
CA GLU A 76 18.93 -9.46 -7.64
C GLU A 76 19.05 -10.49 -6.50
N GLY A 77 18.11 -11.47 -6.46
CA GLY A 77 18.12 -12.56 -5.48
C GLY A 77 17.38 -12.26 -4.17
N TYR A 78 16.74 -11.10 -4.03
CA TYR A 78 15.86 -10.81 -2.91
C TYR A 78 14.47 -10.36 -3.39
N ARG A 79 13.46 -10.58 -2.56
CA ARG A 79 12.07 -10.20 -2.84
C ARG A 79 11.79 -8.80 -2.34
N VAL A 80 11.33 -7.92 -3.24
CA VAL A 80 10.90 -6.57 -2.92
C VAL A 80 9.38 -6.52 -2.91
N PHE A 81 8.80 -6.01 -1.82
CA PHE A 81 7.38 -5.76 -1.73
C PHE A 81 7.05 -4.30 -2.03
N SER A 82 5.98 -4.11 -2.79
CA SER A 82 5.38 -2.80 -3.02
C SER A 82 3.94 -2.80 -2.52
N VAL A 83 3.52 -1.71 -1.93
CA VAL A 83 2.12 -1.47 -1.57
C VAL A 83 1.46 -0.74 -2.75
N ILE A 84 0.41 -1.31 -3.30
CA ILE A 84 -0.41 -0.68 -4.33
C ILE A 84 -1.71 -0.22 -3.68
N LEU A 85 -1.95 1.08 -3.69
CA LEU A 85 -3.21 1.69 -3.24
C LEU A 85 -4.00 2.13 -4.47
N TYR A 86 -5.31 1.91 -4.45
CA TYR A 86 -6.17 2.25 -5.58
C TYR A 86 -7.58 2.66 -5.14
N ASP A 87 -8.21 3.50 -5.95
CA ASP A 87 -9.61 3.89 -5.75
C ASP A 87 -10.52 2.68 -5.98
N ALA A 88 -11.47 2.47 -5.07
CA ALA A 88 -12.35 1.29 -5.08
C ALA A 88 -13.41 1.30 -6.20
N VAL A 89 -13.50 2.40 -6.95
CA VAL A 89 -14.50 2.61 -8.00
C VAL A 89 -13.88 2.58 -9.39
N ALA A 90 -14.62 2.06 -10.36
CA ALA A 90 -14.23 2.08 -11.77
C ALA A 90 -14.11 3.53 -12.27
N GLY A 91 -13.03 3.82 -12.98
CA GLY A 91 -12.70 5.17 -13.45
C GLY A 91 -11.88 5.99 -12.47
N GLY A 92 -11.80 5.57 -11.21
CA GLY A 92 -11.13 6.29 -10.12
C GLY A 92 -11.97 7.45 -9.59
N ALA A 93 -11.89 7.70 -8.28
CA ALA A 93 -12.48 8.86 -7.61
C ALA A 93 -11.46 10.01 -7.42
N GLY A 94 -10.18 9.76 -7.78
CA GLY A 94 -9.09 10.73 -7.64
C GLY A 94 -8.48 10.78 -6.23
N HIS A 95 -8.90 9.91 -5.31
CA HIS A 95 -8.38 9.91 -3.94
C HIS A 95 -6.88 9.58 -3.91
N VAL A 96 -6.46 8.52 -4.61
CA VAL A 96 -5.04 8.13 -4.65
C VAL A 96 -4.17 9.13 -5.42
N ARG A 97 -4.74 9.89 -6.38
CA ARG A 97 -4.01 10.97 -7.06
C ARG A 97 -3.58 12.08 -6.10
N ARG A 98 -4.40 12.37 -5.09
CA ARG A 98 -4.10 13.37 -4.06
C ARG A 98 -2.87 13.00 -3.22
N LEU A 99 -2.53 11.71 -3.12
CA LEU A 99 -1.36 11.27 -2.37
C LEU A 99 -0.02 11.73 -2.97
N VAL A 100 0.02 11.93 -4.29
CA VAL A 100 1.22 12.30 -5.05
C VAL A 100 1.24 13.78 -5.47
N THR A 101 0.35 14.59 -4.91
CA THR A 101 0.37 16.05 -5.08
C THR A 101 1.31 16.70 -4.06
N ASP A 102 1.66 17.95 -4.32
CA ASP A 102 2.46 18.80 -3.42
C ASP A 102 3.81 18.16 -3.01
N ASP A 103 4.51 17.60 -3.99
CA ASP A 103 5.84 16.99 -3.80
C ASP A 103 5.86 15.94 -2.66
N GLY A 104 4.78 15.18 -2.54
CA GLY A 104 4.65 14.09 -1.56
C GLY A 104 4.26 14.54 -0.14
N LYS A 105 3.96 15.82 0.10
CA LYS A 105 3.56 16.30 1.42
C LYS A 105 2.31 15.61 1.95
N VAL A 106 1.33 15.34 1.06
CA VAL A 106 0.11 14.62 1.44
C VAL A 106 0.47 13.19 1.86
N LEU A 107 1.34 12.51 1.11
CA LEU A 107 1.78 11.16 1.46
C LEU A 107 2.51 11.12 2.81
N ASN A 108 3.39 12.08 3.08
CA ASN A 108 4.06 12.19 4.38
C ASN A 108 3.02 12.36 5.51
N SER A 109 2.00 13.18 5.31
CA SER A 109 0.91 13.33 6.29
C SER A 109 0.12 12.05 6.49
N VAL A 110 -0.10 11.27 5.42
CA VAL A 110 -0.72 9.93 5.50
C VAL A 110 0.11 8.97 6.34
N ILE A 111 1.42 8.98 6.16
CA ILE A 111 2.34 8.12 6.92
C ILE A 111 2.33 8.50 8.40
N GLU A 112 2.34 9.80 8.72
CA GLU A 112 2.21 10.26 10.10
C GLU A 112 0.87 9.83 10.72
N LYS A 113 -0.24 9.93 9.97
CA LYS A 113 -1.54 9.43 10.43
C LYS A 113 -1.58 7.92 10.60
N ALA A 114 -0.92 7.16 9.73
CA ALA A 114 -0.80 5.72 9.87
C ALA A 114 -0.02 5.31 11.13
N ILE A 115 1.08 6.01 11.43
CA ILE A 115 1.86 5.83 12.65
C ILE A 115 1.00 6.19 13.87
N GLU A 116 0.32 7.35 13.85
CA GLU A 116 -0.55 7.81 14.95
C GLU A 116 -1.63 6.78 15.28
N VAL A 117 -2.30 6.22 14.26
CA VAL A 117 -3.33 5.17 14.45
C VAL A 117 -2.77 3.94 15.14
N CYS A 118 -1.59 3.50 14.74
CA CYS A 118 -0.96 2.32 15.33
C CYS A 118 -0.45 2.57 16.74
N ASP A 119 0.13 3.74 17.02
CA ASP A 119 0.71 4.08 18.31
C ASP A 119 -0.34 4.44 19.37
N SER A 120 -1.40 5.15 18.97
CA SER A 120 -2.45 5.57 19.90
C SER A 120 -3.39 4.45 20.34
N CYS A 121 -3.30 3.27 19.71
CA CYS A 121 -4.13 2.14 20.06
C CYS A 121 -3.49 1.31 21.19
N ASP A 122 -4.25 1.03 22.22
CA ASP A 122 -3.85 0.27 23.42
C ASP A 122 -4.09 -1.24 23.33
N CYS A 123 -4.48 -1.77 22.16
CA CYS A 123 -4.67 -3.21 21.95
C CYS A 123 -3.32 -3.94 21.82
N ASP A 124 -3.30 -5.23 22.15
CA ASP A 124 -2.08 -6.04 22.13
C ASP A 124 -1.45 -6.12 20.73
N VAL A 125 -2.18 -6.63 19.74
CA VAL A 125 -1.67 -6.87 18.40
C VAL A 125 -2.35 -6.00 17.37
N SER A 126 -3.68 -6.12 17.23
CA SER A 126 -4.50 -5.30 16.35
C SER A 126 -5.98 -5.40 16.72
N CYS A 127 -6.78 -4.38 16.39
CA CYS A 127 -8.21 -4.37 16.65
C CYS A 127 -8.96 -3.53 15.60
N TYR A 128 -10.28 -3.42 15.75
CA TYR A 128 -11.13 -2.64 14.85
C TYR A 128 -10.93 -1.11 14.94
N LYS A 129 -10.21 -0.63 15.97
CA LYS A 129 -9.85 0.79 16.08
C LYS A 129 -8.59 1.14 15.30
N CYS A 130 -7.76 0.14 14.92
CA CYS A 130 -6.51 0.36 14.20
C CYS A 130 -6.49 -0.33 12.82
N LEU A 131 -6.19 -1.64 12.73
CA LEU A 131 -5.93 -2.30 11.45
C LEU A 131 -7.06 -3.21 10.96
N ARG A 132 -7.93 -3.67 11.87
CA ARG A 132 -8.98 -4.64 11.53
C ARG A 132 -10.23 -3.95 11.02
N ASN A 133 -10.89 -4.60 10.04
CA ASN A 133 -12.23 -4.23 9.58
C ASN A 133 -13.01 -5.47 9.12
N TYR A 134 -14.26 -5.27 8.72
CA TYR A 134 -15.11 -6.37 8.28
C TYR A 134 -14.54 -7.11 7.05
N TYR A 135 -13.89 -6.40 6.14
CA TYR A 135 -13.43 -6.96 4.86
C TYR A 135 -12.11 -7.74 4.98
N ASN A 136 -11.35 -7.54 6.06
CA ASN A 136 -10.08 -8.22 6.28
C ASN A 136 -10.11 -9.30 7.37
N GLN A 137 -11.30 -9.80 7.76
CA GLN A 137 -11.47 -10.76 8.83
C GLN A 137 -10.61 -12.03 8.68
N LYS A 138 -10.45 -12.53 7.45
CA LYS A 138 -9.67 -13.75 7.16
C LYS A 138 -8.19 -13.63 7.51
N ILE A 139 -7.68 -12.42 7.62
CA ILE A 139 -6.26 -12.14 7.82
C ILE A 139 -5.98 -11.37 9.13
N HIS A 140 -6.96 -11.23 10.03
CA HIS A 140 -6.79 -10.54 11.31
C HIS A 140 -5.61 -11.06 12.13
N HIS A 141 -5.32 -12.36 12.04
CA HIS A 141 -4.22 -13.02 12.74
C HIS A 141 -2.83 -12.68 12.18
N LEU A 142 -2.76 -12.05 11.00
CA LEU A 142 -1.51 -11.60 10.36
C LEU A 142 -1.21 -10.12 10.62
N LEU A 143 -2.17 -9.38 11.17
CA LEU A 143 -2.05 -7.93 11.31
C LEU A 143 -1.51 -7.55 12.68
N ASP A 144 -0.38 -6.82 12.68
CA ASP A 144 0.28 -6.31 13.88
C ASP A 144 0.55 -4.81 13.73
N ARG A 145 -0.06 -4.00 14.63
CA ARG A 145 0.08 -2.55 14.64
C ARG A 145 1.49 -2.08 15.01
N SER A 146 2.14 -2.80 15.93
CA SER A 146 3.47 -2.42 16.41
C SER A 146 4.53 -2.62 15.33
N VAL A 147 4.41 -3.71 14.57
CA VAL A 147 5.27 -4.03 13.41
C VAL A 147 5.08 -2.97 12.32
N ALA A 148 3.83 -2.59 12.01
CA ALA A 148 3.54 -1.54 11.04
C ALA A 148 4.10 -0.18 11.45
N ALA A 149 3.89 0.22 12.71
CA ALA A 149 4.41 1.47 13.26
C ALA A 149 5.94 1.54 13.23
N ALA A 150 6.61 0.47 13.66
CA ALA A 150 8.07 0.39 13.67
C ALA A 150 8.66 0.56 12.26
N PHE A 151 8.09 -0.15 11.27
CA PHE A 151 8.50 -0.04 9.87
C PHE A 151 8.32 1.38 9.33
N LEU A 152 7.15 1.98 9.50
CA LEU A 152 6.85 3.32 9.00
C LEU A 152 7.71 4.40 9.67
N LYS A 153 7.99 4.28 10.96
CA LYS A 153 8.91 5.19 11.68
C LYS A 153 10.34 5.07 11.15
N GLN A 154 10.83 3.84 10.96
CA GLN A 154 12.15 3.60 10.39
C GLN A 154 12.28 4.20 9.00
N TRP A 155 11.30 3.97 8.13
CA TRP A 155 11.28 4.54 6.79
C TRP A 155 11.25 6.07 6.82
N ARG A 156 10.39 6.70 7.64
CA ARG A 156 10.33 8.15 7.82
C ARG A 156 11.69 8.75 8.19
N ASN A 157 12.38 8.13 9.15
CA ASN A 157 13.68 8.62 9.61
C ASN A 157 14.75 8.54 8.52
N LEU A 158 14.75 7.49 7.70
CA LEU A 158 15.64 7.36 6.54
C LEU A 158 15.33 8.40 5.47
N ALA A 159 14.07 8.64 5.16
CA ALA A 159 13.65 9.66 4.19
C ALA A 159 14.06 11.09 4.62
N VAL A 160 14.03 11.40 5.91
CA VAL A 160 14.52 12.68 6.44
C VAL A 160 16.04 12.78 6.30
N ALA A 161 16.79 11.72 6.60
CA ALA A 161 18.26 11.72 6.50
C ALA A 161 18.73 11.93 5.04
N THR A 162 18.11 11.27 4.07
CA THR A 162 18.46 11.44 2.65
C THR A 162 18.16 12.86 2.12
N ASN A 163 17.10 13.50 2.60
CA ASN A 163 16.77 14.87 2.22
C ASN A 163 17.75 15.90 2.80
N THR A 164 18.34 15.63 3.96
CA THR A 164 19.36 16.51 4.57
C THR A 164 20.72 16.39 3.86
N GLU A 165 21.10 15.22 3.41
CA GLU A 165 22.33 15.01 2.63
C GLU A 165 22.24 15.65 1.23
N SER A 166 21.11 15.50 0.53
CA SER A 166 20.88 16.15 -0.78
C SER A 166 20.91 17.68 -0.72
N SER A 167 20.55 18.26 0.41
CA SER A 167 20.61 19.73 0.59
C SER A 167 22.03 20.26 0.82
N ALA A 168 22.95 19.42 1.28
CA ALA A 168 24.36 19.79 1.49
C ALA A 168 25.18 19.71 0.17
N ASP A 169 24.82 18.81 -0.73
CA ASP A 169 25.52 18.61 -2.02
C ASP A 169 25.10 19.61 -3.12
N MET A 170 23.97 20.30 -2.96
CA MET A 170 23.48 21.27 -3.96
C MET A 170 24.17 22.64 -3.91
N LEU A 171 25.18 22.86 -3.06
CA LEU A 171 25.98 24.06 -3.03
C LEU A 171 27.25 23.99 -3.90
N GLY A 172 27.42 22.95 -4.66
CA GLY A 172 28.68 22.77 -5.43
C GLY A 172 28.55 22.00 -6.71
N MET A 173 27.61 22.31 -7.64
CA MET A 173 27.77 21.96 -9.07
C MET A 173 26.64 22.59 -9.90
N GLU A 174 26.99 23.64 -10.62
CA GLU A 174 26.24 24.09 -11.81
C GLU A 174 26.59 23.21 -13.01
N ASN A 175 25.54 22.97 -13.83
CA ASN A 175 25.56 22.59 -15.25
C ASN A 175 25.85 21.14 -15.66
N SER A 176 24.77 20.45 -16.13
CA SER A 176 24.65 20.03 -17.55
C SER A 176 23.36 19.26 -17.88
N GLU A 177 22.57 19.88 -18.77
CA GLU A 177 21.76 19.35 -19.88
C GLU A 177 20.88 18.08 -19.76
N GLN A 178 19.59 18.36 -19.88
CA GLN A 178 18.55 17.77 -20.75
C GLN A 178 18.71 16.33 -21.25
N ARG A 179 17.74 15.47 -20.92
CA ARG A 179 17.03 14.65 -21.93
C ARG A 179 15.67 14.18 -21.42
N GLY A 180 14.68 14.33 -22.28
CA GLY A 180 13.28 14.14 -22.07
C GLY A 180 12.85 12.69 -21.81
N SER A 181 11.79 12.53 -21.07
CA SER A 181 11.05 11.29 -20.98
C SER A 181 9.58 11.52 -21.30
N THR A 182 9.13 10.75 -22.25
CA THR A 182 7.78 10.67 -22.79
C THR A 182 6.80 10.22 -21.72
N CYS A 183 5.79 11.02 -21.45
CA CYS A 183 4.73 10.73 -20.52
C CYS A 183 3.74 9.72 -21.13
N GLN A 184 3.68 8.51 -20.62
CA GLN A 184 2.55 7.60 -20.88
C GLN A 184 1.42 7.88 -19.89
N LYS A 185 0.26 8.26 -20.42
CA LYS A 185 -1.01 8.40 -19.67
C LYS A 185 -1.43 7.06 -19.11
N GLY A 186 -1.51 6.94 -17.77
CA GLY A 186 -2.26 5.86 -17.15
C GLY A 186 -1.81 5.31 -15.81
N SER A 187 -0.58 5.50 -15.38
CA SER A 187 -0.14 5.02 -14.07
C SER A 187 1.02 5.87 -13.58
N ARG A 188 0.86 6.54 -12.45
CA ARG A 188 1.97 7.20 -11.77
C ARG A 188 2.53 6.22 -10.73
N ALA A 189 3.76 5.77 -10.93
CA ALA A 189 4.52 5.07 -9.92
C ALA A 189 5.36 6.11 -9.17
N LEU A 190 5.18 6.22 -7.87
CA LEU A 190 6.09 6.91 -6.98
C LEU A 190 7.05 5.87 -6.42
N VAL A 191 8.34 6.04 -6.67
CA VAL A 191 9.41 5.26 -6.06
C VAL A 191 9.93 6.11 -4.90
N ILE A 192 9.88 5.55 -3.69
CA ILE A 192 10.30 6.20 -2.45
C ILE A 192 11.47 5.43 -1.84
#